data_68fa92f731a23ae8a93291d015210ce7
#
_entry.id   68fa92f731a23ae8a93291d015210ce7
#
_cell.length_a   1.000
_cell.length_b   1.000
_cell.length_c   1.000
_cell.angle_alpha   90.00
_cell.angle_beta   90.00
_cell.angle_gamma   90.00
#
_symmetry.space_group_name_H-M   'P 1'
#
loop_
_entity.id
_entity.type
_entity.pdbx_description
1 polymer ?
#
loop_
_entity_poly.entity_id
_entity_poly.type
_entity_poly.pdbx_seq_one_letter_code
_entity_poly.pdbx_strand_id
1 'polypeptide(L)'
;MNTPQTKKSRAALLSAALLALSMPLAAQDTGPAQWISPEARAVVDSMSAYLRTLKTFQIEGLSSRDELTALGYKVQNNERSVLTVNRQDNKLRSEVTGDIRNRTFIYDGDRLTIYSPDDAVFARVDAPDSLPKLIGGLLNAGIEMPMIDVLYQAGAGNLMEDVRGGVLLGESNINGVSCYHLAFRQATIDWQLWVEKGARPLPCKILITTRYEVGDPQYQATLRWNLQPKIDSSTFVFTPPKGVNEIPFNDPASLKEVTAGGDR
;
A
#
# COMPACT_ATOMS: atom_id res chain seq x y z
N MET A 1 -79.18 -10.36 -72.26
CA MET A 1 -77.99 -9.50 -72.04
C MET A 1 -77.38 -9.80 -70.69
N ASN A 2 -76.28 -10.47 -70.68
CA ASN A 2 -75.71 -11.20 -69.55
C ASN A 2 -74.86 -10.34 -68.68
N THR A 3 -75.05 -10.29 -67.40
CA THR A 3 -74.16 -9.80 -66.36
C THR A 3 -73.45 -10.94 -65.65
N PRO A 4 -72.14 -10.99 -65.52
CA PRO A 4 -71.46 -12.04 -64.79
C PRO A 4 -71.35 -11.72 -63.31
N GLN A 5 -71.60 -12.75 -62.51
CA GLN A 5 -71.41 -12.70 -61.07
C GLN A 5 -69.91 -12.75 -60.68
N THR A 6 -69.49 -11.89 -59.81
CA THR A 6 -68.18 -11.89 -59.16
C THR A 6 -68.21 -12.74 -57.90
N LYS A 7 -67.38 -13.77 -57.82
CA LYS A 7 -67.14 -14.58 -56.62
C LYS A 7 -66.26 -13.79 -55.64
N LYS A 8 -66.76 -13.61 -54.42
CA LYS A 8 -66.00 -13.09 -53.29
C LYS A 8 -65.16 -14.18 -52.65
N SER A 9 -63.84 -14.08 -52.81
CA SER A 9 -62.89 -14.91 -52.05
C SER A 9 -62.71 -14.29 -50.69
N ARG A 10 -62.94 -15.07 -49.61
CA ARG A 10 -62.60 -14.71 -48.25
C ARG A 10 -61.13 -15.08 -47.99
N ALA A 11 -60.27 -14.03 -47.88
CA ALA A 11 -58.93 -14.22 -47.40
C ALA A 11 -58.94 -14.19 -45.86
N ALA A 12 -58.51 -15.26 -45.24
CA ALA A 12 -58.29 -15.35 -43.82
C ALA A 12 -56.96 -14.73 -43.46
N LEU A 13 -56.97 -13.63 -42.73
CA LEU A 13 -55.77 -13.02 -42.15
C LEU A 13 -55.37 -13.81 -40.88
N LEU A 14 -54.29 -14.57 -40.97
CA LEU A 14 -53.59 -15.11 -39.82
C LEU A 14 -52.67 -13.99 -39.24
N SER A 15 -53.07 -13.40 -38.14
CA SER A 15 -52.23 -12.49 -37.36
C SER A 15 -51.28 -13.32 -36.51
N ALA A 16 -50.00 -13.42 -36.92
CA ALA A 16 -48.92 -13.95 -36.10
C ALA A 16 -48.47 -12.87 -35.12
N ALA A 17 -48.82 -13.02 -33.83
CA ALA A 17 -48.30 -12.19 -32.76
C ALA A 17 -46.87 -12.61 -32.46
N LEU A 18 -45.87 -11.78 -32.84
CA LEU A 18 -44.48 -11.89 -32.38
C LEU A 18 -44.42 -11.36 -30.95
N LEU A 19 -44.35 -12.28 -29.97
CA LEU A 19 -43.92 -11.91 -28.61
C LEU A 19 -42.41 -11.70 -28.66
N ALA A 20 -41.96 -10.42 -28.67
CA ALA A 20 -40.58 -10.06 -28.41
C ALA A 20 -40.31 -10.25 -26.93
N LEU A 21 -39.62 -11.32 -26.54
CA LEU A 21 -39.01 -11.45 -25.22
C LEU A 21 -37.87 -10.39 -25.13
N SER A 22 -38.15 -9.25 -24.50
CA SER A 22 -37.15 -8.33 -24.06
C SER A 22 -36.46 -8.90 -22.82
N MET A 23 -35.35 -9.62 -23.01
CA MET A 23 -34.43 -9.93 -21.92
C MET A 23 -33.78 -8.60 -21.45
N PRO A 24 -33.80 -8.31 -20.15
CA PRO A 24 -32.99 -7.21 -19.65
C PRO A 24 -31.52 -7.57 -19.88
N LEU A 25 -30.84 -6.81 -20.72
CA LEU A 25 -29.40 -6.82 -20.83
C LEU A 25 -28.88 -6.27 -19.50
N ALA A 26 -28.52 -7.17 -18.58
CA ALA A 26 -27.80 -6.77 -17.37
C ALA A 26 -26.51 -6.11 -17.86
N ALA A 27 -26.41 -4.79 -17.72
CA ALA A 27 -25.17 -4.07 -17.90
C ALA A 27 -24.19 -4.65 -16.86
N GLN A 28 -23.29 -5.52 -17.31
CA GLN A 28 -22.13 -5.89 -16.53
C GLN A 28 -21.32 -4.60 -16.41
N ASP A 29 -21.23 -4.11 -15.18
CA ASP A 29 -20.31 -3.03 -14.80
C ASP A 29 -18.89 -3.57 -15.00
N THR A 30 -18.41 -3.52 -16.25
CA THR A 30 -17.02 -3.81 -16.56
C THR A 30 -16.23 -2.58 -16.14
N GLY A 31 -15.87 -2.52 -14.85
CA GLY A 31 -14.80 -1.64 -14.42
C GLY A 31 -13.60 -1.78 -15.39
N PRO A 32 -12.72 -0.77 -15.47
CA PRO A 32 -11.63 -0.79 -16.44
C PRO A 32 -10.87 -2.11 -16.34
N ALA A 33 -10.75 -2.82 -17.47
CA ALA A 33 -10.14 -4.14 -17.52
C ALA A 33 -8.76 -4.11 -16.84
N GLN A 34 -8.60 -4.92 -15.81
CA GLN A 34 -7.34 -5.09 -15.11
C GLN A 34 -6.39 -5.85 -16.04
N TRP A 35 -5.27 -5.22 -16.40
CA TRP A 35 -4.23 -5.88 -17.18
C TRP A 35 -2.92 -5.91 -16.42
N ILE A 36 -2.58 -7.06 -15.84
CA ILE A 36 -1.33 -7.30 -15.13
C ILE A 36 -0.64 -8.48 -15.80
N SER A 37 0.60 -8.27 -16.27
CA SER A 37 1.34 -9.37 -16.87
C SER A 37 1.56 -10.50 -15.87
N PRO A 38 1.46 -11.77 -16.30
CA PRO A 38 1.70 -12.92 -15.43
C PRO A 38 3.07 -12.89 -14.75
N GLU A 39 4.08 -12.38 -15.45
CA GLU A 39 5.45 -12.27 -14.94
C GLU A 39 5.54 -11.24 -13.80
N ALA A 40 4.88 -10.07 -13.97
CA ALA A 40 4.83 -9.05 -12.92
C ALA A 40 4.14 -9.58 -11.67
N ARG A 41 3.00 -10.26 -11.85
CA ARG A 41 2.27 -10.88 -10.74
C ARG A 41 3.11 -11.94 -10.03
N ALA A 42 3.78 -12.82 -10.76
CA ALA A 42 4.62 -13.88 -10.19
C ALA A 42 5.75 -13.32 -9.31
N VAL A 43 6.39 -12.22 -9.74
CA VAL A 43 7.44 -11.56 -8.94
C VAL A 43 6.85 -10.99 -7.64
N VAL A 44 5.71 -10.29 -7.70
CA VAL A 44 5.06 -9.73 -6.50
C VAL A 44 4.60 -10.82 -5.55
N ASP A 45 4.00 -11.90 -6.06
CA ASP A 45 3.52 -13.03 -5.26
C ASP A 45 4.69 -13.74 -4.55
N SER A 46 5.82 -13.94 -5.26
CA SER A 46 7.04 -14.50 -4.70
C SER A 46 7.62 -13.61 -3.59
N MET A 47 7.70 -12.30 -3.82
CA MET A 47 8.13 -11.32 -2.82
C MET A 47 7.23 -11.36 -1.59
N SER A 48 5.92 -11.29 -1.79
CA SER A 48 4.94 -11.30 -0.70
C SER A 48 5.01 -12.61 0.11
N ALA A 49 5.16 -13.75 -0.58
CA ALA A 49 5.33 -15.03 0.09
C ALA A 49 6.61 -15.06 0.94
N TYR A 50 7.72 -14.56 0.42
CA TYR A 50 8.97 -14.50 1.16
C TYR A 50 8.90 -13.56 2.37
N LEU A 51 8.34 -12.35 2.20
CA LEU A 51 8.16 -11.39 3.30
C LEU A 51 7.32 -11.95 4.46
N ARG A 52 6.34 -12.81 4.18
CA ARG A 52 5.55 -13.49 5.21
C ARG A 52 6.37 -14.49 6.04
N THR A 53 7.45 -15.04 5.50
CA THR A 53 8.32 -15.98 6.24
C THR A 53 9.25 -15.30 7.24
N LEU A 54 9.49 -13.99 7.07
CA LEU A 54 10.42 -13.24 7.91
C LEU A 54 9.86 -13.07 9.32
N LYS A 55 10.62 -13.51 10.32
CA LYS A 55 10.25 -13.40 11.74
C LYS A 55 10.86 -12.17 12.37
N THR A 56 12.15 -11.96 12.13
CA THR A 56 12.92 -10.86 12.68
C THR A 56 13.77 -10.27 11.55
N PHE A 57 13.72 -8.96 11.39
CA PHE A 57 14.50 -8.28 10.36
C PHE A 57 14.66 -6.79 10.69
N GLN A 58 15.63 -6.18 10.04
CA GLN A 58 15.83 -4.74 10.05
C GLN A 58 15.93 -4.24 8.60
N ILE A 59 15.37 -3.08 8.35
CA ILE A 59 15.44 -2.40 7.06
C ILE A 59 15.99 -1.00 7.28
N GLU A 60 17.04 -0.66 6.56
CA GLU A 60 17.47 0.72 6.39
C GLU A 60 16.89 1.26 5.10
N GLY A 61 16.12 2.35 5.17
CA GLY A 61 15.55 3.07 4.05
C GLY A 61 16.20 4.42 3.87
N LEU A 62 16.57 4.74 2.63
CA LEU A 62 16.92 6.10 2.21
C LEU A 62 15.82 6.55 1.26
N SER A 63 15.02 7.51 1.70
CA SER A 63 13.88 8.01 0.93
C SER A 63 14.01 9.47 0.59
N SER A 64 13.31 9.87 -0.46
CA SER A 64 13.08 11.27 -0.80
C SER A 64 11.64 11.47 -1.24
N ARG A 65 11.08 12.64 -0.89
CA ARG A 65 9.71 13.04 -1.24
C ARG A 65 9.74 14.43 -1.85
N ASP A 66 9.05 14.58 -2.98
CA ASP A 66 8.77 15.88 -3.55
C ASP A 66 7.65 16.58 -2.78
N GLU A 67 7.81 17.87 -2.55
CA GLU A 67 6.83 18.76 -1.94
C GLU A 67 6.72 20.05 -2.75
N LEU A 68 5.50 20.54 -2.95
CA LEU A 68 5.26 21.81 -3.62
C LEU A 68 5.12 22.91 -2.56
N THR A 69 6.03 23.87 -2.58
CA THR A 69 5.96 25.02 -1.67
C THR A 69 4.81 25.96 -2.05
N ALA A 70 4.38 26.81 -1.12
CA ALA A 70 3.37 27.84 -1.38
C ALA A 70 3.77 28.81 -2.50
N LEU A 71 5.05 28.93 -2.81
CA LEU A 71 5.58 29.76 -3.93
C LEU A 71 5.67 29.00 -5.25
N GLY A 72 5.24 27.73 -5.29
CA GLY A 72 5.23 26.88 -6.50
C GLY A 72 6.59 26.21 -6.80
N TYR A 73 7.58 26.27 -5.93
CA TYR A 73 8.80 25.49 -6.10
C TYR A 73 8.56 24.05 -5.70
N LYS A 74 8.98 23.10 -6.55
CA LYS A 74 9.07 21.70 -6.19
C LYS A 74 10.40 21.45 -5.51
N VAL A 75 10.36 21.15 -4.22
CA VAL A 75 11.54 20.83 -3.39
C VAL A 75 11.55 19.35 -3.06
N GLN A 76 12.71 18.78 -2.80
CA GLN A 76 12.85 17.40 -2.42
C GLN A 76 13.41 17.30 -1.00
N ASN A 77 12.66 16.63 -0.12
CA ASN A 77 13.04 16.37 1.26
C ASN A 77 13.57 14.94 1.36
N ASN A 78 14.68 14.76 2.08
CA ASN A 78 15.32 13.47 2.28
C ASN A 78 15.08 12.94 3.69
N GLU A 79 15.06 11.63 3.79
CA GLU A 79 14.85 10.95 5.05
C GLU A 79 15.61 9.62 5.08
N ARG A 80 16.20 9.31 6.22
CA ARG A 80 16.75 8.00 6.55
C ARG A 80 15.88 7.37 7.62
N SER A 81 15.46 6.15 7.40
CA SER A 81 14.71 5.38 8.39
C SER A 81 15.40 4.04 8.68
N VAL A 82 15.32 3.60 9.94
CA VAL A 82 15.75 2.27 10.37
C VAL A 82 14.58 1.60 11.04
N LEU A 83 14.00 0.62 10.38
CA LEU A 83 12.87 -0.17 10.87
C LEU A 83 13.36 -1.53 11.35
N THR A 84 13.19 -1.84 12.64
CA THR A 84 13.47 -3.14 13.24
C THR A 84 12.15 -3.79 13.66
N VAL A 85 11.92 -5.02 13.18
CA VAL A 85 10.69 -5.78 13.45
C VAL A 85 11.04 -7.12 14.08
N ASN A 86 10.32 -7.45 15.15
CA ASN A 86 10.29 -8.79 15.73
C ASN A 86 8.82 -9.26 15.76
N ARG A 87 8.44 -10.05 14.77
CA ARG A 87 7.08 -10.59 14.65
C ARG A 87 6.77 -11.67 15.67
N GLN A 88 7.79 -12.37 16.18
CA GLN A 88 7.59 -13.43 17.19
C GLN A 88 7.13 -12.84 18.51
N ASP A 89 7.71 -11.72 18.91
CA ASP A 89 7.38 -11.02 20.15
C ASP A 89 6.43 -9.84 19.92
N ASN A 90 5.92 -9.69 18.69
CA ASN A 90 4.99 -8.63 18.30
C ASN A 90 5.54 -7.22 18.60
N LYS A 91 6.79 -6.92 18.23
CA LYS A 91 7.49 -5.67 18.54
C LYS A 91 8.02 -4.98 17.30
N LEU A 92 8.09 -3.66 17.39
CA LEU A 92 8.59 -2.81 16.31
C LEU A 92 9.32 -1.60 16.88
N ARG A 93 10.42 -1.21 16.22
CA ARG A 93 11.07 0.08 16.41
C ARG A 93 11.36 0.70 15.04
N SER A 94 10.97 1.94 14.84
CA SER A 94 11.30 2.73 13.65
C SER A 94 11.94 4.03 14.08
N GLU A 95 13.14 4.29 13.60
CA GLU A 95 13.86 5.55 13.80
C GLU A 95 13.92 6.28 12.47
N VAL A 96 13.45 7.51 12.47
CA VAL A 96 13.35 8.37 11.29
C VAL A 96 14.15 9.63 11.54
N THR A 97 15.06 9.96 10.64
CA THR A 97 15.86 11.18 10.63
C THR A 97 15.75 11.81 9.25
N GLY A 98 15.32 13.06 9.18
CA GLY A 98 15.07 13.71 7.90
C GLY A 98 15.19 15.23 7.93
N ASP A 99 15.05 15.82 6.76
CA ASP A 99 15.18 17.29 6.57
C ASP A 99 14.07 18.07 7.29
N ILE A 100 12.89 17.44 7.48
CA ILE A 100 11.73 18.12 8.06
C ILE A 100 11.60 17.83 9.56
N ARG A 101 11.79 16.54 9.95
CA ARG A 101 11.55 16.09 11.33
C ARG A 101 12.26 14.80 11.65
N ASN A 102 12.57 14.63 12.94
CA ASN A 102 13.07 13.38 13.49
C ASN A 102 11.99 12.71 14.33
N ARG A 103 11.82 11.39 14.24
CA ARG A 103 10.86 10.63 15.03
C ARG A 103 11.35 9.23 15.34
N THR A 104 10.95 8.74 16.51
CA THR A 104 11.13 7.34 16.88
C THR A 104 9.79 6.76 17.29
N PHE A 105 9.43 5.63 16.67
CA PHE A 105 8.26 4.83 17.01
C PHE A 105 8.73 3.56 17.69
N ILE A 106 8.17 3.24 18.85
CA ILE A 106 8.49 2.03 19.57
C ILE A 106 7.18 1.37 20.00
N TYR A 107 6.99 0.16 19.54
CA TYR A 107 5.87 -0.70 19.94
C TYR A 107 6.43 -1.90 20.67
N ASP A 108 6.03 -2.09 21.93
CA ASP A 108 6.54 -3.14 22.83
C ASP A 108 5.66 -4.39 22.89
N GLY A 109 4.55 -4.40 22.15
CA GLY A 109 3.55 -5.46 22.11
C GLY A 109 2.19 -5.02 22.68
N ASP A 110 2.18 -4.00 23.55
CA ASP A 110 0.99 -3.49 24.23
C ASP A 110 0.80 -1.99 24.01
N ARG A 111 1.89 -1.24 23.95
CA ARG A 111 1.88 0.21 23.84
C ARG A 111 2.75 0.72 22.70
N LEU A 112 2.25 1.76 22.04
CA LEU A 112 3.02 2.56 21.11
C LEU A 112 3.55 3.81 21.80
N THR A 113 4.85 4.05 21.69
CA THR A 113 5.50 5.30 22.06
C THR A 113 5.95 6.00 20.79
N ILE A 114 5.61 7.28 20.65
CA ILE A 114 6.11 8.15 19.57
C ILE A 114 6.93 9.25 20.24
N TYR A 115 8.20 9.33 19.89
CA TYR A 115 9.14 10.31 20.42
C TYR A 115 9.56 11.29 19.31
N SER A 116 9.46 12.58 19.60
CA SER A 116 9.94 13.68 18.76
C SER A 116 11.14 14.33 19.46
N PRO A 117 12.37 14.02 19.04
CA PRO A 117 13.57 14.63 19.64
C PRO A 117 13.65 16.14 19.37
N ASP A 118 13.14 16.60 18.22
CA ASP A 118 13.18 18.02 17.81
C ASP A 118 12.36 18.90 18.77
N ASP A 119 11.23 18.36 19.27
CA ASP A 119 10.32 19.06 20.19
C ASP A 119 10.58 18.70 21.65
N ALA A 120 11.48 17.76 21.92
CA ALA A 120 11.75 17.19 23.24
C ALA A 120 10.47 16.67 23.94
N VAL A 121 9.60 15.97 23.18
CA VAL A 121 8.35 15.39 23.68
C VAL A 121 8.17 13.95 23.24
N PHE A 122 7.40 13.19 24.01
CA PHE A 122 6.90 11.89 23.59
C PHE A 122 5.44 11.71 23.98
N ALA A 123 4.73 10.86 23.23
CA ALA A 123 3.38 10.42 23.57
C ALA A 123 3.35 8.91 23.67
N ARG A 124 2.52 8.38 24.58
CA ARG A 124 2.24 6.95 24.72
C ARG A 124 0.76 6.68 24.58
N VAL A 125 0.44 5.58 23.94
CA VAL A 125 -0.95 5.14 23.77
C VAL A 125 -1.00 3.62 23.84
N ASP A 126 -2.07 3.09 24.45
CA ASP A 126 -2.36 1.66 24.37
C ASP A 126 -2.63 1.31 22.90
N ALA A 127 -1.98 0.29 22.43
CA ALA A 127 -2.01 -0.09 21.02
C ALA A 127 -2.68 -1.48 20.86
N PRO A 128 -3.17 -1.80 19.64
CA PRO A 128 -3.68 -3.13 19.34
C PRO A 128 -2.65 -4.23 19.60
N ASP A 129 -3.13 -5.42 19.87
CA ASP A 129 -2.37 -6.62 20.28
C ASP A 129 -1.57 -7.29 19.15
N SER A 130 -1.52 -6.68 17.97
CA SER A 130 -0.77 -7.23 16.83
C SER A 130 -0.22 -6.15 15.91
N LEU A 131 0.96 -6.42 15.32
CA LEU A 131 1.58 -5.54 14.34
C LEU A 131 0.67 -5.19 13.16
N PRO A 132 -0.08 -6.13 12.55
CA PRO A 132 -1.01 -5.78 11.48
C PRO A 132 -2.08 -4.78 11.91
N LYS A 133 -2.70 -4.96 13.08
CA LYS A 133 -3.70 -4.04 13.60
C LYS A 133 -3.09 -2.67 13.95
N LEU A 134 -1.90 -2.66 14.56
CA LEU A 134 -1.18 -1.42 14.84
C LEU A 134 -0.92 -0.62 13.56
N ILE A 135 -0.39 -1.27 12.53
CA ILE A 135 -0.05 -0.61 11.27
C ILE A 135 -1.32 -0.07 10.60
N GLY A 136 -2.39 -0.87 10.55
CA GLY A 136 -3.68 -0.40 10.05
C GLY A 136 -4.21 0.81 10.83
N GLY A 137 -4.09 0.80 12.17
CA GLY A 137 -4.46 1.94 13.02
C GLY A 137 -3.63 3.20 12.74
N LEU A 138 -2.32 3.06 12.55
CA LEU A 138 -1.45 4.18 12.19
C LEU A 138 -1.84 4.79 10.84
N LEU A 139 -2.10 3.96 9.84
CA LEU A 139 -2.55 4.42 8.52
C LEU A 139 -3.90 5.15 8.60
N ASN A 140 -4.85 4.62 9.36
CA ASN A 140 -6.15 5.26 9.58
C ASN A 140 -6.05 6.59 10.35
N ALA A 141 -5.09 6.70 11.27
CA ALA A 141 -4.78 7.92 12.00
C ALA A 141 -3.99 8.95 11.16
N GLY A 142 -3.64 8.64 9.92
CA GLY A 142 -2.79 9.49 9.09
C GLY A 142 -1.35 9.61 9.62
N ILE A 143 -0.90 8.64 10.43
CA ILE A 143 0.46 8.62 10.97
C ILE A 143 1.34 7.85 9.99
N GLU A 144 2.14 8.59 9.25
CA GLU A 144 3.07 8.02 8.29
C GLU A 144 4.28 7.42 9.01
N MET A 145 4.54 6.15 8.72
CA MET A 145 5.77 5.46 9.10
C MET A 145 6.41 4.96 7.80
N PRO A 146 7.58 5.47 7.42
CA PRO A 146 8.19 5.13 6.14
C PRO A 146 8.29 3.63 5.91
N MET A 147 7.95 3.18 4.70
CA MET A 147 8.01 1.79 4.21
C MET A 147 7.06 0.79 4.89
N ILE A 148 6.44 1.13 6.01
CA ILE A 148 5.65 0.17 6.77
C ILE A 148 4.38 -0.25 6.01
N ASP A 149 3.76 0.68 5.30
CA ASP A 149 2.58 0.48 4.47
C ASP A 149 2.84 -0.53 3.34
N VAL A 150 3.93 -0.38 2.60
CA VAL A 150 4.32 -1.32 1.53
C VAL A 150 4.56 -2.72 2.09
N LEU A 151 5.26 -2.82 3.23
CA LEU A 151 5.53 -4.09 3.89
C LEU A 151 4.27 -4.74 4.45
N TYR A 152 3.36 -3.92 4.97
CA TYR A 152 2.07 -4.37 5.46
C TYR A 152 1.19 -4.89 4.32
N GLN A 153 1.01 -4.10 3.26
CA GLN A 153 0.21 -4.46 2.09
C GLN A 153 0.75 -5.74 1.42
N ALA A 154 2.07 -5.83 1.25
CA ALA A 154 2.70 -7.04 0.71
C ALA A 154 2.48 -8.25 1.63
N GLY A 155 2.61 -8.06 2.95
CA GLY A 155 2.39 -9.12 3.94
C GLY A 155 0.94 -9.56 4.04
N ALA A 156 -0.02 -8.64 3.94
CA ALA A 156 -1.45 -8.92 3.93
C ALA A 156 -1.96 -9.52 2.61
N GLY A 157 -1.19 -9.41 1.53
CA GLY A 157 -1.59 -9.86 0.19
C GLY A 157 -2.40 -8.85 -0.62
N ASN A 158 -2.55 -7.62 -0.12
CA ASN A 158 -3.41 -6.59 -0.71
C ASN A 158 -2.67 -5.63 -1.65
N LEU A 159 -1.34 -5.80 -1.80
CA LEU A 159 -0.51 -4.89 -2.61
C LEU A 159 -1.03 -4.71 -4.05
N MET A 160 -1.74 -5.69 -4.58
CA MET A 160 -2.25 -5.69 -5.96
C MET A 160 -3.77 -5.42 -6.05
N GLU A 161 -4.45 -5.10 -4.94
CA GLU A 161 -5.92 -5.02 -4.90
C GLU A 161 -6.46 -3.92 -5.83
N ASP A 162 -5.89 -2.72 -5.80
CA ASP A 162 -6.33 -1.59 -6.62
C ASP A 162 -5.54 -1.40 -7.92
N VAL A 163 -4.67 -2.35 -8.27
CA VAL A 163 -3.83 -2.26 -9.46
C VAL A 163 -4.66 -2.51 -10.72
N ARG A 164 -4.67 -1.53 -11.62
CA ARG A 164 -5.38 -1.58 -12.91
C ARG A 164 -4.51 -2.05 -14.06
N GLY A 165 -3.21 -1.83 -13.96
CA GLY A 165 -2.22 -2.26 -14.96
C GLY A 165 -0.88 -2.54 -14.32
N GLY A 166 -0.15 -3.53 -14.86
CA GLY A 166 1.15 -3.89 -14.32
C GLY A 166 2.02 -4.66 -15.31
N VAL A 167 3.30 -4.34 -15.35
CA VAL A 167 4.26 -4.94 -16.27
C VAL A 167 5.60 -5.22 -15.60
N LEU A 168 6.27 -6.26 -16.05
CA LEU A 168 7.70 -6.46 -15.83
C LEU A 168 8.44 -5.71 -16.95
N LEU A 169 9.19 -4.66 -16.59
CA LEU A 169 9.97 -3.83 -17.52
C LEU A 169 11.31 -4.50 -17.89
N GLY A 170 11.80 -5.41 -17.07
CA GLY A 170 13.07 -6.07 -17.26
C GLY A 170 13.88 -6.14 -15.96
N GLU A 171 15.20 -5.95 -16.07
CA GLU A 171 16.13 -6.07 -14.95
C GLU A 171 16.93 -4.77 -14.76
N SER A 172 17.26 -4.49 -13.51
CA SER A 172 18.05 -3.33 -13.09
C SER A 172 19.03 -3.71 -12.00
N ASN A 173 20.04 -2.87 -11.79
CA ASN A 173 20.93 -2.98 -10.63
C ASN A 173 20.63 -1.85 -9.65
N ILE A 174 20.32 -2.20 -8.40
CA ILE A 174 20.08 -1.25 -7.31
C ILE A 174 21.17 -1.45 -6.26
N ASN A 175 22.12 -0.52 -6.18
CA ASN A 175 23.24 -0.57 -5.23
C ASN A 175 24.02 -1.91 -5.25
N GLY A 176 24.26 -2.46 -6.42
CA GLY A 176 24.98 -3.75 -6.59
C GLY A 176 24.08 -4.98 -6.55
N VAL A 177 22.76 -4.84 -6.26
CA VAL A 177 21.80 -5.94 -6.24
C VAL A 177 21.08 -6.01 -7.58
N SER A 178 21.08 -7.20 -8.22
CA SER A 178 20.29 -7.45 -9.44
C SER A 178 18.81 -7.60 -9.06
N CYS A 179 17.94 -6.78 -9.65
CA CYS A 179 16.52 -6.72 -9.34
C CYS A 179 15.66 -6.85 -10.60
N TYR A 180 14.48 -7.44 -10.47
CA TYR A 180 13.39 -7.26 -11.41
C TYR A 180 12.83 -5.85 -11.25
N HIS A 181 12.57 -5.16 -12.36
CA HIS A 181 11.97 -3.84 -12.39
C HIS A 181 10.53 -3.95 -12.88
N LEU A 182 9.59 -3.54 -12.05
CA LEU A 182 8.16 -3.61 -12.30
C LEU A 182 7.54 -2.21 -12.29
N ALA A 183 6.48 -2.02 -13.07
CA ALA A 183 5.68 -0.80 -13.04
C ALA A 183 4.20 -1.15 -12.96
N PHE A 184 3.47 -0.38 -12.15
CA PHE A 184 2.06 -0.58 -11.87
C PHE A 184 1.30 0.74 -11.93
N ARG A 185 0.00 0.65 -12.24
CA ARG A 185 -0.93 1.78 -12.27
C ARG A 185 -2.15 1.51 -11.41
N GLN A 186 -2.49 2.48 -10.59
CA GLN A 186 -3.75 2.55 -9.84
C GLN A 186 -4.55 3.80 -10.30
N ALA A 187 -5.66 4.11 -9.64
CA ALA A 187 -6.51 5.24 -10.02
C ALA A 187 -5.76 6.58 -10.00
N THR A 188 -5.01 6.83 -8.94
CA THR A 188 -4.38 8.12 -8.65
C THR A 188 -2.87 8.09 -8.57
N ILE A 189 -2.27 6.90 -8.62
CA ILE A 189 -0.82 6.74 -8.55
C ILE A 189 -0.31 5.81 -9.66
N ASP A 190 0.91 6.09 -10.13
CA ASP A 190 1.77 5.13 -10.79
C ASP A 190 2.89 4.77 -9.81
N TRP A 191 3.25 3.50 -9.75
CA TRP A 191 4.34 3.08 -8.87
C TRP A 191 5.23 2.05 -9.53
N GLN A 192 6.47 2.05 -9.13
CA GLN A 192 7.51 1.13 -9.59
C GLN A 192 8.11 0.41 -8.40
N LEU A 193 8.45 -0.85 -8.63
CA LEU A 193 9.03 -1.72 -7.61
C LEU A 193 10.23 -2.46 -8.19
N TRP A 194 11.30 -2.50 -7.44
CA TRP A 194 12.48 -3.32 -7.74
C TRP A 194 12.59 -4.43 -6.71
N VAL A 195 12.58 -5.67 -7.16
CA VAL A 195 12.62 -6.86 -6.31
C VAL A 195 13.89 -7.67 -6.60
N GLU A 196 14.67 -7.99 -5.56
CA GLU A 196 15.90 -8.78 -5.65
C GLU A 196 15.62 -10.09 -6.40
N LYS A 197 16.50 -10.43 -7.35
CA LYS A 197 16.45 -11.69 -8.09
C LYS A 197 17.08 -12.81 -7.26
N GLY A 198 16.44 -13.99 -7.29
CA GLY A 198 16.99 -15.19 -6.67
C GLY A 198 16.17 -15.67 -5.48
N ALA A 199 16.86 -16.31 -4.52
CA ALA A 199 16.21 -17.01 -3.42
C ALA A 199 15.60 -16.10 -2.34
N ARG A 200 15.93 -14.83 -2.34
CA ARG A 200 15.44 -13.83 -1.38
C ARG A 200 14.80 -12.65 -2.11
N PRO A 201 13.59 -12.82 -2.65
CA PRO A 201 12.92 -11.77 -3.41
C PRO A 201 12.46 -10.64 -2.48
N LEU A 202 13.39 -9.77 -2.10
CA LEU A 202 13.17 -8.63 -1.22
C LEU A 202 13.00 -7.34 -2.05
N PRO A 203 12.14 -6.41 -1.65
CA PRO A 203 12.07 -5.10 -2.30
C PRO A 203 13.37 -4.32 -2.05
N CYS A 204 13.99 -3.83 -3.14
CA CYS A 204 15.23 -3.06 -3.12
C CYS A 204 14.97 -1.57 -3.25
N LYS A 205 13.94 -1.21 -4.02
CA LYS A 205 13.54 0.17 -4.26
C LYS A 205 12.05 0.23 -4.58
N ILE A 206 11.40 1.30 -4.14
CA ILE A 206 10.07 1.71 -4.57
C ILE A 206 10.09 3.16 -5.05
N LEU A 207 9.26 3.47 -6.05
CA LEU A 207 8.98 4.83 -6.49
C LEU A 207 7.47 4.96 -6.70
N ILE A 208 6.86 5.99 -6.13
CA ILE A 208 5.44 6.31 -6.28
C ILE A 208 5.35 7.70 -6.89
N THR A 209 4.55 7.84 -7.93
CA THR A 209 4.22 9.13 -8.55
C THR A 209 2.73 9.38 -8.32
N THR A 210 2.40 10.46 -7.60
CA THR A 210 1.01 10.88 -7.40
C THR A 210 0.54 11.60 -8.66
N ARG A 211 -0.43 11.02 -9.33
CA ARG A 211 -0.99 11.56 -10.57
C ARG A 211 -2.08 12.58 -10.24
N TYR A 212 -2.26 13.54 -11.13
CA TYR A 212 -3.27 14.59 -11.03
C TYR A 212 -3.03 15.63 -9.92
N GLU A 213 -1.93 15.55 -9.21
CA GLU A 213 -1.44 16.63 -8.37
C GLU A 213 -0.48 17.53 -9.16
N VAL A 214 -0.43 18.81 -8.80
CA VAL A 214 0.44 19.77 -9.51
C VAL A 214 1.90 19.35 -9.36
N GLY A 215 2.56 19.14 -10.51
CA GLY A 215 3.97 18.74 -10.56
C GLY A 215 4.23 17.24 -10.38
N ASP A 216 3.18 16.40 -10.36
CA ASP A 216 3.28 14.93 -10.23
C ASP A 216 4.32 14.54 -9.15
N PRO A 217 4.09 14.90 -7.87
CA PRO A 217 5.08 14.69 -6.83
C PRO A 217 5.42 13.22 -6.66
N GLN A 218 6.69 12.96 -6.38
CA GLN A 218 7.22 11.61 -6.24
C GLN A 218 7.69 11.34 -4.81
N TYR A 219 7.47 10.11 -4.39
CA TYR A 219 8.13 9.49 -3.25
C TYR A 219 8.98 8.33 -3.75
N GLN A 220 10.23 8.24 -3.34
CA GLN A 220 11.05 7.07 -3.59
C GLN A 220 11.77 6.62 -2.32
N ALA A 221 12.02 5.33 -2.21
CA ALA A 221 12.83 4.76 -1.14
C ALA A 221 13.72 3.64 -1.67
N THR A 222 14.99 3.64 -1.29
CA THR A 222 15.94 2.54 -1.52
C THR A 222 16.15 1.80 -0.20
N LEU A 223 16.07 0.47 -0.24
CA LEU A 223 15.99 -0.39 0.93
C LEU A 223 17.22 -1.28 1.05
N ARG A 224 17.76 -1.40 2.27
CA ARG A 224 18.80 -2.38 2.63
C ARG A 224 18.28 -3.28 3.72
N TRP A 225 18.37 -4.58 3.53
CA TRP A 225 17.85 -5.59 4.43
C TRP A 225 18.94 -6.23 5.26
N ASN A 226 18.70 -6.31 6.58
CA ASN A 226 19.44 -7.16 7.50
C ASN A 226 18.47 -8.20 8.07
N LEU A 227 18.63 -9.46 7.68
CA LEU A 227 17.76 -10.56 8.10
C LEU A 227 18.21 -11.23 9.42
N GLN A 228 19.33 -10.77 9.98
CA GLN A 228 19.87 -11.23 11.25
C GLN A 228 20.31 -10.04 12.13
N PRO A 229 19.37 -9.10 12.43
CA PRO A 229 19.70 -7.96 13.26
C PRO A 229 20.03 -8.42 14.68
N LYS A 230 20.99 -7.74 15.30
CA LYS A 230 21.24 -7.92 16.74
C LYS A 230 20.13 -7.19 17.49
N ILE A 231 19.33 -7.92 18.24
CA ILE A 231 18.27 -7.41 19.09
C ILE A 231 18.61 -7.72 20.53
N ASP A 232 18.67 -6.70 21.34
CA ASP A 232 18.82 -6.81 22.79
C ASP A 232 17.51 -6.45 23.52
N SER A 233 17.49 -6.61 24.83
CA SER A 233 16.31 -6.33 25.66
C SER A 233 15.88 -4.86 25.64
N SER A 234 16.78 -3.93 25.31
CA SER A 234 16.52 -2.49 25.25
C SER A 234 16.00 -2.02 23.89
N THR A 235 16.13 -2.85 22.85
CA THR A 235 15.79 -2.46 21.46
C THR A 235 14.36 -1.92 21.36
N PHE A 236 13.41 -2.51 22.07
CA PHE A 236 11.99 -2.14 22.03
C PHE A 236 11.51 -1.45 23.31
N VAL A 237 12.44 -0.86 24.07
CA VAL A 237 12.14 -0.12 25.30
C VAL A 237 12.45 1.35 25.08
N PHE A 238 11.51 2.23 25.45
CA PHE A 238 11.74 3.66 25.45
C PHE A 238 12.05 4.15 26.86
N THR A 239 13.22 4.72 27.03
CA THR A 239 13.60 5.46 28.24
C THR A 239 13.67 6.93 27.86
N PRO A 240 12.81 7.81 28.43
CA PRO A 240 12.83 9.23 28.10
C PRO A 240 14.18 9.87 28.44
N PRO A 241 14.80 10.59 27.50
CA PRO A 241 15.99 11.39 27.81
C PRO A 241 15.66 12.49 28.84
N LYS A 242 16.69 12.99 29.53
CA LYS A 242 16.52 14.09 30.49
C LYS A 242 15.96 15.33 29.78
N GLY A 243 14.90 15.91 30.35
CA GLY A 243 14.26 17.13 29.81
C GLY A 243 13.19 16.85 28.73
N VAL A 244 12.90 15.59 28.42
CA VAL A 244 11.83 15.22 27.51
C VAL A 244 10.53 15.05 28.30
N ASN A 245 9.44 15.66 27.81
CA ASN A 245 8.13 15.67 28.48
C ASN A 245 7.15 14.72 27.79
N GLU A 246 6.29 14.10 28.58
CA GLU A 246 5.17 13.33 28.06
C GLU A 246 4.00 14.26 27.71
N ILE A 247 3.42 14.08 26.52
CA ILE A 247 2.24 14.79 26.07
C ILE A 247 1.11 13.80 25.77
N PRO A 248 -0.18 14.22 25.85
CA PRO A 248 -1.29 13.36 25.45
C PRO A 248 -1.18 12.96 23.98
N PHE A 249 -1.59 11.74 23.68
CA PHE A 249 -1.85 11.32 22.29
C PHE A 249 -3.20 11.89 21.85
N ASN A 250 -3.25 12.60 20.72
CA ASN A 250 -4.42 13.40 20.34
C ASN A 250 -5.68 12.59 20.04
N ASP A 251 -5.54 11.38 19.49
CA ASP A 251 -6.67 10.52 19.15
C ASP A 251 -6.37 9.03 19.39
N PRO A 252 -6.43 8.58 20.66
CA PRO A 252 -6.19 7.18 21.00
C PRO A 252 -7.20 6.21 20.37
N ALA A 253 -8.40 6.67 20.02
CA ALA A 253 -9.44 5.82 19.45
C ALA A 253 -9.09 5.40 18.02
N SER A 254 -8.44 6.25 17.24
CA SER A 254 -8.06 5.97 15.85
C SER A 254 -7.15 4.74 15.70
N LEU A 255 -6.36 4.40 16.72
CA LEU A 255 -5.53 3.20 16.72
C LEU A 255 -6.32 1.91 17.02
N LYS A 256 -7.51 2.01 17.63
CA LYS A 256 -8.31 0.86 18.09
C LYS A 256 -9.40 0.44 17.09
N GLU A 257 -9.80 1.29 16.14
CA GLU A 257 -10.95 1.06 15.26
C GLU A 257 -10.73 0.10 14.08
N VAL A 258 -9.56 -0.55 13.97
CA VAL A 258 -9.24 -1.49 12.86
C VAL A 258 -9.98 -2.84 12.95
N THR A 259 -10.92 -3.02 13.87
CA THR A 259 -11.56 -4.33 14.09
C THR A 259 -12.81 -4.61 13.24
N ALA A 260 -13.28 -3.71 12.38
CA ALA A 260 -14.60 -3.84 11.75
C ALA A 260 -14.62 -3.85 10.19
N GLY A 261 -13.48 -3.91 9.50
CA GLY A 261 -13.42 -3.76 8.03
C GLY A 261 -13.06 -5.02 7.22
N GLY A 262 -13.05 -6.21 7.81
CA GLY A 262 -12.59 -7.46 7.18
C GLY A 262 -13.67 -8.37 6.62
N ASP A 263 -14.94 -7.92 6.52
CA ASP A 263 -16.05 -8.71 5.92
C ASP A 263 -16.92 -7.81 5.03
N ARG A 264 -16.43 -7.55 3.81
CA ARG A 264 -17.32 -7.20 2.67
C ARG A 264 -16.67 -7.60 1.36
#